data_f851afe291accf7a77195e82300a8aa9
#
_entry.id   f851afe291accf7a77195e82300a8aa9
#
_cell.length_a   1.000
_cell.length_b   1.000
_cell.length_c   1.000
_cell.angle_alpha   90.00
_cell.angle_beta   90.00
_cell.angle_gamma   90.00
#
_symmetry.space_group_name_H-M   'P 1'
#
loop_
_entity.id
_entity.type
_entity.pdbx_description
1 polymer ?
#
loop_
_entity_poly.entity_id
_entity_poly.type
_entity_poly.pdbx_seq_one_letter_code
_entity_poly.pdbx_strand_id
1 'polypeptide(L)'
;MIEHASKADRKNDRPVKRRPRRSAEETRRDILAKAEELFRERGFNAVAIADIAAALSMSPANIFKNFSSKNALVDALGFEQIGVFERQICPLDKSHPPLERLRHLAHNLMEQHHQDLNKNPYVFEMILMTAKQDMKCGDYYKTVIVKLLAEIIEDGVEAGTYAATDALSLGETVLHALTSVIHPVLIAREDIGNLATRCDQLVDLIDAGLRNPLAK
;
A
#
# COMPACT_ATOMS: atom_id res chain seq x y z
N MET A 1 43.03 15.29 -74.01
CA MET A 1 43.26 15.53 -72.58
C MET A 1 41.92 15.81 -71.95
N ILE A 2 41.38 14.84 -71.22
CA ILE A 2 40.09 14.93 -70.57
C ILE A 2 40.34 14.63 -69.07
N GLU A 3 40.12 15.64 -68.24
CA GLU A 3 40.35 15.61 -66.81
C GLU A 3 39.09 15.02 -66.12
N HIS A 4 39.24 13.87 -65.44
CA HIS A 4 38.20 13.30 -64.64
C HIS A 4 38.24 13.88 -63.21
N ALA A 5 37.26 14.68 -62.86
CA ALA A 5 37.03 15.14 -61.51
C ALA A 5 36.24 14.08 -60.71
N SER A 6 36.90 13.45 -59.73
CA SER A 6 36.30 12.50 -58.79
C SER A 6 35.47 13.28 -57.75
N LYS A 7 34.14 13.02 -57.69
CA LYS A 7 33.25 13.48 -56.60
C LYS A 7 33.47 12.60 -55.40
N ALA A 8 34.07 13.13 -54.36
CA ALA A 8 34.15 12.52 -53.04
C ALA A 8 32.78 12.60 -52.38
N ASP A 9 32.24 11.40 -52.08
CA ASP A 9 30.99 11.20 -51.35
C ASP A 9 31.23 11.49 -49.85
N ARG A 10 30.79 12.67 -49.39
CA ARG A 10 30.82 13.03 -47.96
C ARG A 10 29.72 12.30 -47.23
N LYS A 11 30.00 11.16 -46.61
CA LYS A 11 29.12 10.54 -45.62
C LYS A 11 28.82 11.54 -44.51
N ASN A 12 27.53 11.86 -44.42
CA ASN A 12 26.99 12.76 -43.40
C ASN A 12 26.89 11.98 -42.07
N ASP A 13 27.95 12.00 -41.32
CA ASP A 13 28.06 11.31 -40.00
C ASP A 13 27.48 12.27 -38.94
N ARG A 14 26.13 12.31 -38.87
CA ARG A 14 25.44 12.99 -37.77
C ARG A 14 25.53 12.09 -36.54
N PRO A 15 26.12 12.56 -35.41
CA PRO A 15 26.16 11.77 -34.19
C PRO A 15 24.76 11.50 -33.71
N VAL A 16 24.38 10.22 -33.67
CA VAL A 16 23.14 9.76 -33.01
C VAL A 16 23.23 10.15 -31.54
N LYS A 17 22.49 11.18 -31.12
CA LYS A 17 22.35 11.56 -29.70
C LYS A 17 21.83 10.35 -28.94
N ARG A 18 22.72 9.61 -28.29
CA ARG A 18 22.33 8.56 -27.34
C ARG A 18 21.46 9.22 -26.27
N ARG A 19 20.21 8.77 -26.16
CA ARG A 19 19.35 9.19 -25.05
C ARG A 19 20.12 8.96 -23.74
N PRO A 20 20.10 9.93 -22.80
CA PRO A 20 20.76 9.77 -21.51
C PRO A 20 20.25 8.47 -20.87
N ARG A 21 21.19 7.69 -20.33
CA ARG A 21 20.91 6.42 -19.67
C ARG A 21 20.06 6.74 -18.43
N ARG A 22 18.80 6.26 -18.38
CA ARG A 22 17.93 6.41 -17.22
C ARG A 22 18.65 5.89 -15.97
N SER A 23 18.42 6.55 -14.83
CA SER A 23 18.92 6.06 -13.55
C SER A 23 18.26 4.72 -13.19
N ALA A 24 18.87 3.95 -12.29
CA ALA A 24 18.27 2.72 -11.79
C ALA A 24 16.95 2.99 -11.08
N GLU A 25 16.88 4.12 -10.36
CA GLU A 25 15.68 4.54 -9.63
C GLU A 25 14.54 4.98 -10.56
N GLU A 26 14.84 5.73 -11.63
CA GLU A 26 13.85 6.06 -12.65
C GLU A 26 13.30 4.81 -13.33
N THR A 27 14.20 3.88 -13.66
CA THR A 27 13.81 2.60 -14.27
C THR A 27 12.90 1.80 -13.33
N ARG A 28 13.23 1.76 -12.03
CA ARG A 28 12.42 1.07 -11.03
C ARG A 28 11.03 1.67 -10.90
N ARG A 29 10.91 3.00 -10.86
CA ARG A 29 9.63 3.73 -10.84
C ARG A 29 8.79 3.47 -12.09
N ASP A 30 9.41 3.51 -13.28
CA ASP A 30 8.72 3.21 -14.54
C ASP A 30 8.15 1.79 -14.55
N ILE A 31 8.90 0.81 -14.01
CA ILE A 31 8.45 -0.59 -13.92
C ILE A 31 7.25 -0.70 -12.96
N LEU A 32 7.30 -0.08 -11.78
CA LEU A 32 6.20 -0.10 -10.81
C LEU A 32 4.94 0.54 -11.39
N ALA A 33 5.05 1.74 -11.95
CA ALA A 33 3.93 2.44 -12.54
C ALA A 33 3.26 1.64 -13.68
N LYS A 34 4.07 1.01 -14.56
CA LYS A 34 3.54 0.20 -15.65
C LYS A 34 2.93 -1.11 -15.16
N ALA A 35 3.52 -1.72 -14.13
CA ALA A 35 2.96 -2.92 -13.52
C ALA A 35 1.59 -2.64 -12.89
N GLU A 36 1.47 -1.55 -12.14
CA GLU A 36 0.21 -1.13 -11.52
C GLU A 36 -0.87 -0.86 -12.59
N GLU A 37 -0.53 -0.15 -13.65
CA GLU A 37 -1.43 0.10 -14.78
C GLU A 37 -1.97 -1.21 -15.38
N LEU A 38 -1.07 -2.16 -15.69
CA LEU A 38 -1.45 -3.44 -16.26
C LEU A 38 -2.27 -4.31 -15.29
N PHE A 39 -1.93 -4.30 -13.99
CA PHE A 39 -2.71 -5.02 -12.97
C PHE A 39 -4.11 -4.44 -12.82
N ARG A 40 -4.25 -3.11 -12.90
CA ARG A 40 -5.55 -2.44 -12.87
C ARG A 40 -6.41 -2.79 -14.09
N GLU A 41 -5.81 -2.88 -15.27
CA GLU A 41 -6.52 -3.17 -16.51
C GLU A 41 -6.92 -4.64 -16.66
N ARG A 42 -6.05 -5.57 -16.24
CA ARG A 42 -6.15 -7.00 -16.60
C ARG A 42 -6.25 -7.94 -15.39
N GLY A 43 -6.12 -7.42 -14.18
CA GLY A 43 -5.95 -8.23 -12.98
C GLY A 43 -4.51 -8.73 -12.79
N PHE A 44 -4.15 -8.95 -11.53
CA PHE A 44 -2.80 -9.39 -11.18
C PHE A 44 -2.43 -10.74 -11.81
N ASN A 45 -3.35 -11.71 -11.78
CA ASN A 45 -3.06 -13.07 -12.22
C ASN A 45 -2.79 -13.17 -13.73
N ALA A 46 -3.45 -12.33 -14.54
CA ALA A 46 -3.35 -12.34 -15.99
C ALA A 46 -2.08 -11.65 -16.54
N VAL A 47 -1.36 -10.85 -15.74
CA VAL A 47 -0.18 -10.12 -16.20
C VAL A 47 1.09 -10.88 -15.87
N ALA A 48 1.95 -11.12 -16.88
CA ALA A 48 3.27 -11.70 -16.72
C ALA A 48 4.37 -10.61 -16.67
N ILE A 49 5.55 -10.95 -16.16
CA ILE A 49 6.74 -10.07 -16.23
C ILE A 49 7.08 -9.70 -17.68
N ALA A 50 6.85 -10.62 -18.62
CA ALA A 50 7.07 -10.37 -20.04
C ALA A 50 6.15 -9.27 -20.61
N ASP A 51 4.92 -9.16 -20.12
CA ASP A 51 3.96 -8.13 -20.54
C ASP A 51 4.42 -6.74 -20.10
N ILE A 52 4.90 -6.63 -18.85
CA ILE A 52 5.46 -5.39 -18.30
C ILE A 52 6.71 -4.98 -19.09
N ALA A 53 7.59 -5.93 -19.37
CA ALA A 53 8.80 -5.70 -20.14
C ALA A 53 8.47 -5.21 -21.55
N ALA A 54 7.52 -5.87 -22.25
CA ALA A 54 7.08 -5.49 -23.57
C ALA A 54 6.48 -4.07 -23.60
N ALA A 55 5.62 -3.73 -22.63
CA ALA A 55 4.99 -2.41 -22.52
C ALA A 55 6.02 -1.29 -22.31
N LEU A 56 7.14 -1.59 -21.65
CA LEU A 56 8.25 -0.66 -21.44
C LEU A 56 9.34 -0.70 -22.52
N SER A 57 9.19 -1.55 -23.55
CA SER A 57 10.22 -1.81 -24.56
C SER A 57 11.55 -2.26 -23.94
N MET A 58 11.45 -3.10 -22.89
CA MET A 58 12.58 -3.68 -22.16
C MET A 58 12.65 -5.20 -22.35
N SER A 59 13.79 -5.80 -22.02
CA SER A 59 13.86 -7.26 -21.89
C SER A 59 13.35 -7.71 -20.51
N PRO A 60 12.76 -8.91 -20.37
CA PRO A 60 12.40 -9.48 -19.06
C PRO A 60 13.59 -9.52 -18.09
N ALA A 61 14.79 -9.77 -18.60
CA ALA A 61 16.02 -9.75 -17.80
C ALA A 61 16.29 -8.37 -17.16
N ASN A 62 15.85 -7.29 -17.79
CA ASN A 62 15.97 -5.94 -17.23
C ASN A 62 14.99 -5.72 -16.07
N ILE A 63 13.78 -6.28 -16.16
CA ILE A 63 12.83 -6.28 -15.04
C ILE A 63 13.42 -7.08 -13.87
N PHE A 64 13.95 -8.29 -14.11
CA PHE A 64 14.53 -9.13 -13.06
C PHE A 64 15.77 -8.53 -12.37
N LYS A 65 16.49 -7.60 -13.00
CA LYS A 65 17.55 -6.82 -12.33
C LYS A 65 17.02 -5.87 -11.25
N ASN A 66 15.78 -5.42 -11.38
CA ASN A 66 15.14 -4.49 -10.45
C ASN A 66 14.26 -5.20 -9.43
N PHE A 67 13.62 -6.30 -9.82
CA PHE A 67 12.69 -7.09 -8.99
C PHE A 67 12.95 -8.56 -9.23
N SER A 68 13.36 -9.29 -8.19
CA SER A 68 13.75 -10.71 -8.27
C SER A 68 12.60 -11.64 -8.70
N SER A 69 11.36 -11.19 -8.54
CA SER A 69 10.14 -11.94 -8.90
C SER A 69 8.96 -11.02 -9.10
N LYS A 70 7.85 -11.54 -9.64
CA LYS A 70 6.57 -10.84 -9.68
C LYS A 70 6.06 -10.49 -8.28
N ASN A 71 6.29 -11.36 -7.29
CA ASN A 71 5.94 -11.10 -5.90
C ASN A 71 6.75 -9.94 -5.30
N ALA A 72 8.06 -9.87 -5.58
CA ALA A 72 8.89 -8.75 -5.14
C ALA A 72 8.44 -7.41 -5.75
N LEU A 73 7.87 -7.43 -6.95
CA LEU A 73 7.29 -6.25 -7.59
C LEU A 73 5.97 -5.86 -6.92
N VAL A 74 5.11 -6.83 -6.61
CA VAL A 74 3.85 -6.59 -5.85
C VAL A 74 4.15 -6.07 -4.45
N ASP A 75 5.14 -6.65 -3.76
CA ASP A 75 5.58 -6.21 -2.44
C ASP A 75 6.03 -4.74 -2.47
N ALA A 76 6.78 -4.35 -3.50
CA ALA A 76 7.20 -2.96 -3.68
C ALA A 76 6.01 -2.01 -3.96
N LEU A 77 5.03 -2.44 -4.77
CA LEU A 77 3.79 -1.67 -4.97
C LEU A 77 2.99 -1.52 -3.66
N GLY A 78 2.93 -2.59 -2.86
CA GLY A 78 2.32 -2.55 -1.53
C GLY A 78 2.96 -1.50 -0.63
N PHE A 79 4.28 -1.43 -0.57
CA PHE A 79 4.98 -0.39 0.19
C PHE A 79 4.69 1.03 -0.30
N GLU A 80 4.58 1.25 -1.64
CA GLU A 80 4.20 2.57 -2.18
C GLU A 80 2.78 2.97 -1.75
N GLN A 81 1.82 2.03 -1.80
CA GLN A 81 0.44 2.28 -1.37
C GLN A 81 0.35 2.56 0.14
N ILE A 82 1.09 1.82 0.96
CA ILE A 82 1.16 2.08 2.42
C ILE A 82 1.75 3.47 2.68
N GLY A 83 2.77 3.88 1.95
CA GLY A 83 3.33 5.24 2.09
C GLY A 83 2.34 6.34 1.70
N VAL A 84 1.43 6.09 0.74
CA VAL A 84 0.32 7.01 0.45
C VAL A 84 -0.66 7.07 1.62
N PHE A 85 -1.06 5.90 2.13
CA PHE A 85 -1.94 5.77 3.29
C PHE A 85 -1.38 6.48 4.54
N GLU A 86 -0.11 6.27 4.88
CA GLU A 86 0.55 6.95 6.00
C GLU A 86 0.44 8.48 5.87
N ARG A 87 0.71 9.03 4.70
CA ARG A 87 0.62 10.48 4.47
C ARG A 87 -0.80 11.03 4.59
N GLN A 88 -1.82 10.23 4.34
CA GLN A 88 -3.22 10.63 4.44
C GLN A 88 -3.76 10.58 5.87
N ILE A 89 -3.27 9.65 6.67
CA ILE A 89 -3.75 9.40 8.02
C ILE A 89 -2.85 10.04 9.10
N CYS A 90 -1.55 10.14 8.85
CA CYS A 90 -0.60 10.72 9.78
C CYS A 90 -0.26 12.19 9.41
N PRO A 91 -0.12 13.07 10.40
CA PRO A 91 -0.31 12.83 11.82
C PRO A 91 -1.79 12.77 12.21
N LEU A 92 -2.11 11.93 13.21
CA LEU A 92 -3.44 11.95 13.81
C LEU A 92 -3.68 13.31 14.48
N ASP A 93 -4.86 13.88 14.26
CA ASP A 93 -5.22 15.15 14.89
C ASP A 93 -5.40 14.97 16.40
N LYS A 94 -4.41 15.43 17.17
CA LYS A 94 -4.38 15.34 18.63
C LYS A 94 -5.35 16.30 19.34
N SER A 95 -6.03 17.19 18.62
CA SER A 95 -7.04 18.09 19.18
C SER A 95 -8.32 17.34 19.60
N HIS A 96 -8.56 16.15 19.05
CA HIS A 96 -9.71 15.33 19.39
C HIS A 96 -9.44 14.35 20.53
N PRO A 97 -10.45 14.02 21.36
CA PRO A 97 -10.35 12.99 22.38
C PRO A 97 -9.94 11.63 21.81
N PRO A 98 -9.27 10.77 22.62
CA PRO A 98 -8.81 9.44 22.18
C PRO A 98 -9.93 8.59 21.54
N LEU A 99 -11.14 8.58 22.07
CA LEU A 99 -12.28 7.86 21.51
C LEU A 99 -12.64 8.34 20.09
N GLU A 100 -12.66 9.65 19.87
CA GLU A 100 -12.97 10.20 18.53
C GLU A 100 -11.89 9.86 17.53
N ARG A 101 -10.62 9.94 17.95
CA ARG A 101 -9.47 9.55 17.12
C ARG A 101 -9.50 8.06 16.76
N LEU A 102 -9.85 7.19 17.72
CA LEU A 102 -10.01 5.76 17.49
C LEU A 102 -11.15 5.50 16.50
N ARG A 103 -12.27 6.18 16.65
CA ARG A 103 -13.43 6.09 15.75
C ARG A 103 -13.06 6.54 14.34
N HIS A 104 -12.43 7.69 14.18
CA HIS A 104 -11.99 8.19 12.89
C HIS A 104 -11.00 7.22 12.21
N LEU A 105 -10.04 6.69 12.95
CA LEU A 105 -9.08 5.73 12.39
C LEU A 105 -9.79 4.44 11.92
N ALA A 106 -10.68 3.88 12.74
CA ALA A 106 -11.41 2.66 12.40
C ALA A 106 -12.31 2.86 11.17
N HIS A 107 -13.06 3.96 11.11
CA HIS A 107 -13.89 4.29 9.94
C HIS A 107 -13.06 4.53 8.68
N ASN A 108 -11.96 5.29 8.76
CA ASN A 108 -11.10 5.54 7.62
C ASN A 108 -10.53 4.23 7.05
N LEU A 109 -10.08 3.31 7.91
CA LEU A 109 -9.61 1.98 7.49
C LEU A 109 -10.71 1.17 6.82
N MET A 110 -11.89 1.12 7.42
CA MET A 110 -13.05 0.40 6.90
C MET A 110 -13.48 0.94 5.52
N GLU A 111 -13.66 2.26 5.42
CA GLU A 111 -14.09 2.92 4.19
C GLU A 111 -13.06 2.78 3.07
N GLN A 112 -11.77 2.96 3.38
CA GLN A 112 -10.70 2.82 2.41
C GLN A 112 -10.67 1.40 1.82
N HIS A 113 -10.70 0.39 2.68
CA HIS A 113 -10.69 -1.01 2.22
C HIS A 113 -11.97 -1.36 1.45
N HIS A 114 -13.13 -0.87 1.88
CA HIS A 114 -14.38 -1.08 1.15
C HIS A 114 -14.38 -0.39 -0.23
N GLN A 115 -13.80 0.81 -0.32
CA GLN A 115 -13.65 1.51 -1.60
C GLN A 115 -12.68 0.78 -2.53
N ASP A 116 -11.55 0.29 -2.00
CA ASP A 116 -10.55 -0.44 -2.78
C ASP A 116 -11.13 -1.73 -3.36
N LEU A 117 -11.97 -2.44 -2.62
CA LEU A 117 -12.67 -3.62 -3.12
C LEU A 117 -13.54 -3.33 -4.33
N ASN A 118 -14.22 -2.18 -4.34
CA ASN A 118 -15.17 -1.81 -5.40
C ASN A 118 -14.49 -1.12 -6.60
N LYS A 119 -13.48 -0.30 -6.35
CA LYS A 119 -12.83 0.51 -7.39
C LYS A 119 -11.56 -0.13 -7.96
N ASN A 120 -10.88 -0.96 -7.17
CA ASN A 120 -9.58 -1.53 -7.48
C ASN A 120 -9.54 -3.05 -7.22
N PRO A 121 -10.24 -3.89 -8.01
CA PRO A 121 -10.29 -5.34 -7.78
C PRO A 121 -8.89 -6.00 -7.70
N TYR A 122 -7.88 -5.45 -8.40
CA TYR A 122 -6.52 -5.95 -8.34
C TYR A 122 -5.88 -5.79 -6.95
N VAL A 123 -6.27 -4.76 -6.17
CA VAL A 123 -5.80 -4.58 -4.79
C VAL A 123 -6.29 -5.73 -3.92
N PHE A 124 -7.54 -6.18 -4.12
CA PHE A 124 -8.07 -7.34 -3.41
C PHE A 124 -7.28 -8.63 -3.73
N GLU A 125 -6.95 -8.86 -5.01
CA GLU A 125 -6.09 -9.97 -5.41
C GLU A 125 -4.70 -9.88 -4.73
N MET A 126 -4.12 -8.68 -4.64
CA MET A 126 -2.86 -8.44 -3.94
C MET A 126 -2.97 -8.74 -2.45
N ILE A 127 -4.04 -8.30 -1.77
CA ILE A 127 -4.27 -8.57 -0.35
C ILE A 127 -4.42 -10.06 -0.09
N LEU A 128 -5.16 -10.80 -0.94
CA LEU A 128 -5.25 -12.26 -0.85
C LEU A 128 -3.89 -12.94 -1.01
N MET A 129 -3.02 -12.37 -1.83
CA MET A 129 -1.66 -12.88 -1.98
C MET A 129 -0.79 -12.62 -0.75
N THR A 130 -0.88 -11.43 -0.14
CA THR A 130 -0.14 -11.12 1.10
C THR A 130 -0.52 -12.08 2.23
N ALA A 131 -1.79 -12.47 2.30
CA ALA A 131 -2.28 -13.44 3.28
C ALA A 131 -1.80 -14.89 3.02
N LYS A 132 -1.46 -15.23 1.77
CA LYS A 132 -1.00 -16.58 1.37
C LYS A 132 0.51 -16.72 1.30
N GLN A 133 1.20 -15.62 1.16
CA GLN A 133 2.65 -15.55 0.97
C GLN A 133 3.20 -14.55 1.97
N ASP A 134 4.34 -14.87 2.54
CA ASP A 134 5.04 -14.05 3.53
C ASP A 134 5.58 -12.76 2.84
N MET A 135 4.71 -11.77 2.66
CA MET A 135 5.03 -10.51 2.00
C MET A 135 5.29 -9.41 3.03
N LYS A 136 6.43 -8.78 2.93
CA LYS A 136 6.91 -7.77 3.88
C LYS A 136 6.02 -6.54 3.97
N CYS A 137 5.36 -6.16 2.88
CA CYS A 137 4.43 -5.02 2.88
C CYS A 137 3.23 -5.27 3.80
N GLY A 138 2.73 -6.51 3.91
CA GLY A 138 1.64 -6.85 4.82
C GLY A 138 2.02 -6.67 6.30
N ASP A 139 3.20 -7.16 6.68
CA ASP A 139 3.74 -6.99 8.03
C ASP A 139 4.00 -5.51 8.34
N TYR A 140 4.52 -4.79 7.37
CA TYR A 140 4.74 -3.35 7.51
C TYR A 140 3.43 -2.59 7.71
N TYR A 141 2.40 -2.89 6.91
CA TYR A 141 1.07 -2.30 7.07
C TYR A 141 0.50 -2.55 8.47
N LYS A 142 0.55 -3.81 8.94
CA LYS A 142 0.16 -4.16 10.32
C LYS A 142 0.91 -3.31 11.35
N THR A 143 2.22 -3.18 11.19
CA THR A 143 3.07 -2.38 12.09
C THR A 143 2.66 -0.92 12.13
N VAL A 144 2.33 -0.32 10.98
CA VAL A 144 1.86 1.07 10.88
C VAL A 144 0.56 1.26 11.67
N ILE A 145 -0.43 0.39 11.44
CA ILE A 145 -1.73 0.50 12.13
C ILE A 145 -1.57 0.30 13.64
N VAL A 146 -0.80 -0.70 14.07
CA VAL A 146 -0.54 -0.94 15.51
C VAL A 146 0.09 0.27 16.17
N LYS A 147 1.06 0.93 15.52
CA LYS A 147 1.68 2.15 16.06
C LYS A 147 0.67 3.30 16.20
N LEU A 148 -0.20 3.50 15.21
CA LEU A 148 -1.24 4.53 15.29
C LEU A 148 -2.23 4.27 16.43
N LEU A 149 -2.63 3.01 16.62
CA LEU A 149 -3.50 2.60 17.72
C LEU A 149 -2.80 2.77 19.07
N ALA A 150 -1.52 2.38 19.18
CA ALA A 150 -0.73 2.55 20.38
C ALA A 150 -0.59 4.04 20.75
N GLU A 151 -0.32 4.92 19.78
CA GLU A 151 -0.25 6.38 20.00
C GLU A 151 -1.58 6.94 20.57
N ILE A 152 -2.73 6.51 20.04
CA ILE A 152 -4.04 6.94 20.57
C ILE A 152 -4.22 6.46 22.01
N ILE A 153 -3.80 5.22 22.31
CA ILE A 153 -3.89 4.64 23.66
C ILE A 153 -2.96 5.36 24.62
N GLU A 154 -1.71 5.63 24.23
CA GLU A 154 -0.73 6.38 25.04
C GLU A 154 -1.24 7.78 25.39
N ASP A 155 -1.72 8.54 24.40
CA ASP A 155 -2.31 9.86 24.61
C ASP A 155 -3.53 9.78 25.56
N GLY A 156 -4.32 8.69 25.46
CA GLY A 156 -5.46 8.45 26.36
C GLY A 156 -5.02 8.15 27.80
N VAL A 157 -3.90 7.45 27.99
CA VAL A 157 -3.30 7.21 29.32
C VAL A 157 -2.74 8.50 29.91
N GLU A 158 -2.02 9.28 29.11
CA GLU A 158 -1.48 10.58 29.53
C GLU A 158 -2.59 11.56 29.94
N ALA A 159 -3.71 11.53 29.23
CA ALA A 159 -4.91 12.34 29.56
C ALA A 159 -5.73 11.78 30.75
N GLY A 160 -5.31 10.64 31.35
CA GLY A 160 -6.07 9.98 32.42
C GLY A 160 -7.39 9.36 32.00
N THR A 161 -7.63 9.19 30.70
CA THR A 161 -8.84 8.63 30.14
C THR A 161 -8.80 7.09 30.10
N TYR A 162 -7.62 6.52 29.82
CA TYR A 162 -7.37 5.09 29.73
C TYR A 162 -6.46 4.60 30.85
N ALA A 163 -6.64 3.35 31.24
CA ALA A 163 -5.86 2.69 32.30
C ALA A 163 -4.98 1.57 31.73
N ALA A 164 -4.29 1.84 30.62
CA ALA A 164 -3.43 0.90 29.93
C ALA A 164 -2.00 0.91 30.49
N THR A 165 -1.34 -0.25 30.51
CA THR A 165 0.07 -0.39 30.95
C THR A 165 1.02 -0.71 29.80
N ASP A 166 0.52 -1.25 28.69
CA ASP A 166 1.28 -1.61 27.50
C ASP A 166 0.45 -1.24 26.26
N ALA A 167 0.66 -0.01 25.78
CA ALA A 167 -0.10 0.52 24.67
C ALA A 167 0.16 -0.23 23.35
N LEU A 168 1.38 -0.73 23.14
CA LEU A 168 1.72 -1.45 21.92
C LEU A 168 1.02 -2.81 21.86
N SER A 169 1.03 -3.58 22.92
CA SER A 169 0.32 -4.87 23.03
C SER A 169 -1.20 -4.68 22.91
N LEU A 170 -1.72 -3.61 23.51
CA LEU A 170 -3.14 -3.27 23.38
C LEU A 170 -3.49 -2.78 21.98
N GLY A 171 -2.61 -2.03 21.32
CA GLY A 171 -2.75 -1.66 19.91
C GLY A 171 -2.88 -2.88 18.98
N GLU A 172 -2.07 -3.92 19.21
CA GLU A 172 -2.22 -5.21 18.49
C GLU A 172 -3.58 -5.86 18.79
N THR A 173 -4.00 -5.88 20.05
CA THR A 173 -5.29 -6.45 20.46
C THR A 173 -6.45 -5.71 19.82
N VAL A 174 -6.41 -4.37 19.82
CA VAL A 174 -7.41 -3.51 19.17
C VAL A 174 -7.45 -3.76 17.66
N LEU A 175 -6.30 -3.86 17.01
CA LEU A 175 -6.25 -4.21 15.58
C LEU A 175 -6.93 -5.55 15.30
N HIS A 176 -6.65 -6.57 16.10
CA HIS A 176 -7.30 -7.88 15.96
C HIS A 176 -8.83 -7.79 16.16
N ALA A 177 -9.29 -7.02 17.14
CA ALA A 177 -10.72 -6.80 17.35
C ALA A 177 -11.36 -6.09 16.15
N LEU A 178 -10.72 -5.04 15.62
CA LEU A 178 -11.20 -4.30 14.44
C LEU A 178 -11.18 -5.11 13.15
N THR A 179 -10.44 -6.22 13.07
CA THR A 179 -10.30 -7.04 11.86
C THR A 179 -11.66 -7.42 11.25
N SER A 180 -12.69 -7.66 12.07
CA SER A 180 -14.04 -8.01 11.60
C SER A 180 -14.75 -6.92 10.79
N VAL A 181 -14.31 -5.68 10.91
CA VAL A 181 -14.92 -4.51 10.22
C VAL A 181 -13.96 -3.82 9.24
N ILE A 182 -12.66 -4.14 9.29
CA ILE A 182 -11.68 -3.50 8.41
C ILE A 182 -11.03 -4.49 7.41
N HIS A 183 -11.05 -5.82 7.68
CA HIS A 183 -10.31 -6.75 6.83
C HIS A 183 -11.02 -6.97 5.49
N PRO A 184 -10.38 -6.69 4.35
CA PRO A 184 -11.02 -6.68 3.03
C PRO A 184 -11.77 -7.97 2.69
N VAL A 185 -11.23 -9.13 3.08
CA VAL A 185 -11.88 -10.44 2.81
C VAL A 185 -13.18 -10.60 3.60
N LEU A 186 -13.25 -10.08 4.83
CA LEU A 186 -14.42 -10.21 5.70
C LEU A 186 -15.53 -9.23 5.29
N ILE A 187 -15.14 -8.03 4.85
CA ILE A 187 -16.10 -6.97 4.49
C ILE A 187 -16.56 -7.00 3.02
N ALA A 188 -15.96 -7.86 2.19
CA ALA A 188 -16.17 -7.87 0.73
C ALA A 188 -17.63 -8.04 0.28
N ARG A 189 -18.51 -8.57 1.13
CA ARG A 189 -19.93 -8.82 0.82
C ARG A 189 -20.87 -8.10 1.78
N GLU A 190 -20.33 -7.23 2.62
CA GLU A 190 -21.10 -6.52 3.63
C GLU A 190 -21.65 -5.19 3.09
N ASP A 191 -22.82 -4.82 3.56
CA ASP A 191 -23.37 -3.47 3.34
C ASP A 191 -22.60 -2.43 4.16
N ILE A 192 -22.23 -1.31 3.55
CA ILE A 192 -21.41 -0.29 4.20
C ILE A 192 -22.09 0.34 5.43
N GLY A 193 -23.42 0.48 5.43
CA GLY A 193 -24.16 1.03 6.57
C GLY A 193 -24.17 0.07 7.77
N ASN A 194 -24.28 -1.24 7.50
CA ASN A 194 -24.17 -2.26 8.53
C ASN A 194 -22.74 -2.34 9.09
N LEU A 195 -21.74 -2.20 8.24
CA LEU A 195 -20.33 -2.16 8.65
C LEU A 195 -20.05 -0.95 9.53
N ALA A 196 -20.53 0.23 9.16
CA ALA A 196 -20.37 1.46 9.93
C ALA A 196 -20.97 1.34 11.33
N THR A 197 -22.21 0.82 11.43
CA THR A 197 -22.88 0.57 12.72
C THR A 197 -22.08 -0.40 13.60
N ARG A 198 -21.59 -1.49 13.02
CA ARG A 198 -20.76 -2.47 13.74
C ARG A 198 -19.41 -1.89 14.15
N CYS A 199 -18.81 -1.06 13.31
CA CYS A 199 -17.58 -0.35 13.62
C CYS A 199 -17.75 0.54 14.84
N ASP A 200 -18.82 1.34 14.91
CA ASP A 200 -19.14 2.18 16.06
C ASP A 200 -19.30 1.36 17.33
N GLN A 201 -20.11 0.31 17.29
CA GLN A 201 -20.34 -0.58 18.44
C GLN A 201 -19.05 -1.21 18.95
N LEU A 202 -18.16 -1.62 18.02
CA LEU A 202 -16.89 -2.22 18.37
C LEU A 202 -15.91 -1.20 18.97
N VAL A 203 -15.87 0.02 18.43
CA VAL A 203 -15.06 1.11 18.99
C VAL A 203 -15.54 1.48 20.39
N ASP A 204 -16.85 1.55 20.64
CA ASP A 204 -17.39 1.80 21.97
C ASP A 204 -17.03 0.71 22.98
N LEU A 205 -17.07 -0.56 22.55
CA LEU A 205 -16.65 -1.69 23.37
C LEU A 205 -15.15 -1.63 23.72
N ILE A 206 -14.31 -1.28 22.73
CA ILE A 206 -12.87 -1.11 22.91
C ILE A 206 -12.58 0.04 23.88
N ASP A 207 -13.22 1.19 23.70
CA ASP A 207 -13.08 2.36 24.58
C ASP A 207 -13.47 2.00 26.02
N ALA A 208 -14.58 1.32 26.23
CA ALA A 208 -15.01 0.87 27.55
C ALA A 208 -13.97 -0.09 28.20
N GLY A 209 -13.38 -0.99 27.43
CA GLY A 209 -12.32 -1.88 27.88
C GLY A 209 -11.01 -1.16 28.24
N LEU A 210 -10.64 -0.14 27.46
CA LEU A 210 -9.44 0.68 27.72
C LEU A 210 -9.60 1.56 28.97
N ARG A 211 -10.82 2.04 29.25
CA ARG A 211 -11.14 2.81 30.49
C ARG A 211 -11.13 1.93 31.73
N ASN A 212 -11.62 0.72 31.60
CA ASN A 212 -11.79 -0.23 32.71
C ASN A 212 -11.13 -1.56 32.37
N PRO A 213 -9.79 -1.67 32.45
CA PRO A 213 -9.11 -2.91 32.16
C PRO A 213 -9.63 -4.02 33.07
N LEU A 214 -9.86 -5.19 32.50
CA LEU A 214 -10.27 -6.37 33.26
C LEU A 214 -9.29 -6.62 34.39
N ALA A 215 -9.80 -6.77 35.63
CA ALA A 215 -8.98 -7.14 36.76
C ALA A 215 -8.25 -8.47 36.45
N LYS A 216 -6.93 -8.47 36.63
CA LYS A 216 -6.11 -9.67 36.46
C LYS A 216 -6.25 -10.59 37.66
#